data_d20fcb30bfa21d9d8ec920699364d05e
#
_entry.id   d20fcb30bfa21d9d8ec920699364d05e
#
_cell.length_a   1.000
_cell.length_b   1.000
_cell.length_c   1.000
_cell.angle_alpha   90.00
_cell.angle_beta   90.00
_cell.angle_gamma   90.00
#
_symmetry.space_group_name_H-M   'P 1'
#
loop_
_entity.id
_entity.type
_entity.pdbx_description
1 polymer ?
#
loop_
_entity_poly.entity_id
_entity_poly.type
_entity_poly.pdbx_seq_one_letter_code
_entity_poly.pdbx_strand_id
1 'polypeptide(L)'
;MTPSITDSTVKAALAAITSESATTAEKIQMLIELAQGLQKKPKTPQDLWNAVELYQQAYKLCDDDYPLWKARSQAGMAGALKSIPDGGVELLLKAKAGYESALPILQQLAAPVEVAEAQMNLGLVLQSLVPFNLAKITDSIAIYQEAMGVFTSQDYPQEYAILANNIAIAYLSMSGNPEQQSFCEGLAVQTFEAALKQINLIEHPREYAMLQNNLGNALQYLQSSHPIENNLRAIAAYNEALKVRNSQDNPLEYANTIANKANALFNLPDDPEKPELGNPQNLLQARNYYQAAWEIFSQYQQTEQAAVVAQALQDVNAEIRVTMNN
;
A
#
# COMPACT_ATOMS: atom_id res chain seq x y z
N MET A 1 5.99 -13.60 -22.52
CA MET A 1 5.30 -13.24 -23.78
C MET A 1 4.24 -12.22 -23.44
N THR A 2 4.28 -11.04 -24.07
CA THR A 2 3.19 -10.03 -23.93
C THR A 2 1.91 -10.65 -24.51
N PRO A 3 0.80 -10.64 -23.78
CA PRO A 3 -0.48 -11.14 -24.29
C PRO A 3 -0.90 -10.36 -25.54
N SER A 4 -1.58 -11.00 -26.47
CA SER A 4 -2.04 -10.34 -27.70
C SER A 4 -3.11 -9.29 -27.36
N ILE A 5 -3.01 -8.10 -27.97
CA ILE A 5 -3.99 -7.02 -27.82
C ILE A 5 -5.33 -7.49 -28.39
N THR A 6 -6.34 -7.58 -27.52
CA THR A 6 -7.70 -7.98 -27.90
C THR A 6 -8.67 -6.81 -27.95
N ASP A 7 -8.40 -5.73 -27.21
CA ASP A 7 -9.27 -4.55 -27.10
C ASP A 7 -9.35 -3.78 -28.43
N SER A 8 -10.58 -3.52 -28.89
CA SER A 8 -10.84 -2.82 -30.15
C SER A 8 -10.43 -1.34 -30.12
N THR A 9 -10.52 -0.70 -28.95
CA THR A 9 -10.12 0.71 -28.76
C THR A 9 -8.61 0.85 -28.85
N VAL A 10 -7.87 -0.08 -28.26
CA VAL A 10 -6.40 -0.09 -28.33
C VAL A 10 -5.94 -0.37 -29.76
N LYS A 11 -6.58 -1.31 -30.47
CA LYS A 11 -6.30 -1.58 -31.89
C LYS A 11 -6.58 -0.35 -32.76
N ALA A 12 -7.69 0.34 -32.53
CA ALA A 12 -8.04 1.57 -33.23
C ALA A 12 -7.03 2.69 -32.98
N ALA A 13 -6.60 2.86 -31.73
CA ALA A 13 -5.58 3.85 -31.36
C ALA A 13 -4.23 3.56 -32.05
N LEU A 14 -3.80 2.29 -32.05
CA LEU A 14 -2.57 1.88 -32.75
C LEU A 14 -2.67 2.04 -34.27
N ALA A 15 -3.86 1.86 -34.87
CA ALA A 15 -4.09 2.14 -36.26
C ALA A 15 -4.06 3.66 -36.56
N ALA A 16 -4.58 4.49 -35.65
CA ALA A 16 -4.63 5.95 -35.81
C ALA A 16 -3.23 6.61 -35.86
N ILE A 17 -2.22 6.03 -35.21
CA ILE A 17 -0.85 6.57 -35.27
C ILE A 17 -0.22 6.50 -36.67
N THR A 18 -0.74 5.65 -37.55
CA THR A 18 -0.30 5.57 -38.96
C THR A 18 -0.98 6.63 -39.87
N SER A 19 -2.00 7.34 -39.34
CA SER A 19 -2.70 8.39 -40.06
C SER A 19 -1.78 9.60 -40.34
N GLU A 20 -1.85 10.16 -41.53
CA GLU A 20 -1.14 11.39 -41.89
C GLU A 20 -1.85 12.67 -41.36
N SER A 21 -3.08 12.56 -40.85
CA SER A 21 -3.89 13.72 -40.48
C SER A 21 -3.55 14.28 -39.06
N ALA A 22 -2.84 13.54 -38.21
CA ALA A 22 -2.46 13.96 -36.88
C ALA A 22 -0.95 14.22 -36.76
N THR A 23 -0.57 15.26 -36.04
CA THR A 23 0.83 15.56 -35.70
C THR A 23 1.44 14.51 -34.78
N THR A 24 2.77 14.42 -34.75
CA THR A 24 3.47 13.51 -33.81
C THR A 24 3.09 13.80 -32.36
N ALA A 25 3.01 15.08 -31.99
CA ALA A 25 2.59 15.47 -30.62
C ALA A 25 1.18 14.99 -30.26
N GLU A 26 0.20 15.16 -31.16
CA GLU A 26 -1.17 14.68 -30.94
C GLU A 26 -1.25 13.16 -30.81
N LYS A 27 -0.46 12.43 -31.61
CA LYS A 27 -0.38 10.96 -31.52
C LYS A 27 0.20 10.50 -30.17
N ILE A 28 1.30 11.12 -29.73
CA ILE A 28 1.92 10.83 -28.44
C ILE A 28 0.93 11.08 -27.30
N GLN A 29 0.30 12.26 -27.30
CA GLN A 29 -0.65 12.64 -26.27
C GLN A 29 -1.84 11.66 -26.20
N MET A 30 -2.44 11.34 -27.34
CA MET A 30 -3.55 10.37 -27.42
C MET A 30 -3.17 9.01 -26.83
N LEU A 31 -2.00 8.49 -27.17
CA LEU A 31 -1.54 7.20 -26.66
C LEU A 31 -1.34 7.22 -25.15
N ILE A 32 -0.74 8.28 -24.60
CA ILE A 32 -0.53 8.44 -23.17
C ILE A 32 -1.87 8.56 -22.43
N GLU A 33 -2.81 9.38 -22.89
CA GLU A 33 -4.12 9.55 -22.28
C GLU A 33 -4.93 8.25 -22.24
N LEU A 34 -4.92 7.48 -23.34
CA LEU A 34 -5.56 6.16 -23.38
C LEU A 34 -4.90 5.16 -22.41
N ALA A 35 -3.57 5.14 -22.36
CA ALA A 35 -2.83 4.29 -21.44
C ALA A 35 -3.15 4.64 -19.97
N GLN A 36 -3.18 5.92 -19.64
CA GLN A 36 -3.57 6.41 -18.30
C GLN A 36 -5.00 5.98 -17.94
N GLY A 37 -5.93 6.07 -18.89
CA GLY A 37 -7.31 5.64 -18.69
C GLY A 37 -7.42 4.15 -18.33
N LEU A 38 -6.70 3.29 -19.05
CA LEU A 38 -6.64 1.85 -18.77
C LEU A 38 -5.95 1.53 -17.45
N GLN A 39 -4.88 2.25 -17.12
CA GLN A 39 -4.12 2.06 -15.89
C GLN A 39 -4.91 2.52 -14.65
N LYS A 40 -5.66 3.61 -14.74
CA LYS A 40 -6.39 4.20 -13.61
C LYS A 40 -7.55 3.32 -13.13
N LYS A 41 -8.22 2.60 -14.03
CA LYS A 41 -9.36 1.74 -13.74
C LYS A 41 -9.30 0.45 -14.58
N PRO A 42 -8.32 -0.41 -14.35
CA PRO A 42 -8.21 -1.65 -15.09
C PRO A 42 -9.39 -2.56 -14.72
N LYS A 43 -10.08 -3.10 -15.72
CA LYS A 43 -11.14 -4.09 -15.54
C LYS A 43 -10.58 -5.51 -15.50
N THR A 44 -9.46 -5.70 -16.18
CA THR A 44 -8.75 -6.98 -16.29
C THR A 44 -7.24 -6.72 -16.25
N PRO A 45 -6.40 -7.72 -15.88
CA PRO A 45 -4.95 -7.61 -16.00
C PRO A 45 -4.48 -7.27 -17.44
N GLN A 46 -5.27 -7.63 -18.46
CA GLN A 46 -4.98 -7.32 -19.85
C GLN A 46 -4.98 -5.81 -20.12
N ASP A 47 -5.78 -5.03 -19.41
CA ASP A 47 -5.82 -3.56 -19.56
C ASP A 47 -4.49 -2.92 -19.19
N LEU A 48 -3.80 -3.47 -18.19
CA LEU A 48 -2.46 -3.02 -17.80
C LEU A 48 -1.42 -3.34 -18.88
N TRP A 49 -1.48 -4.53 -19.47
CA TRP A 49 -0.63 -4.88 -20.62
C TRP A 49 -0.91 -3.99 -21.82
N ASN A 50 -2.17 -3.68 -22.08
CA ASN A 50 -2.55 -2.73 -23.14
C ASN A 50 -2.00 -1.33 -22.85
N ALA A 51 -2.02 -0.88 -21.60
CA ALA A 51 -1.41 0.39 -21.19
C ALA A 51 0.12 0.38 -21.43
N VAL A 52 0.81 -0.69 -21.07
CA VAL A 52 2.25 -0.86 -21.35
C VAL A 52 2.54 -0.70 -22.83
N GLU A 53 1.77 -1.37 -23.70
CA GLU A 53 1.96 -1.27 -25.17
C GLU A 53 1.73 0.16 -25.69
N LEU A 54 0.66 0.83 -25.23
CA LEU A 54 0.38 2.22 -25.63
C LEU A 54 1.50 3.17 -25.19
N TYR A 55 1.99 3.06 -23.97
CA TYR A 55 3.16 3.83 -23.51
C TYR A 55 4.41 3.51 -24.32
N GLN A 56 4.63 2.25 -24.68
CA GLN A 56 5.77 1.85 -25.48
C GLN A 56 5.70 2.46 -26.89
N GLN A 57 4.53 2.53 -27.50
CA GLN A 57 4.34 3.17 -28.79
C GLN A 57 4.52 4.69 -28.69
N ALA A 58 3.98 5.33 -27.64
CA ALA A 58 4.22 6.74 -27.38
C ALA A 58 5.72 7.04 -27.23
N TYR A 59 6.43 6.23 -26.45
CA TYR A 59 7.89 6.33 -26.29
C TYR A 59 8.66 6.25 -27.61
N LYS A 60 8.27 5.32 -28.52
CA LYS A 60 8.91 5.15 -29.83
C LYS A 60 8.67 6.33 -30.76
N LEU A 61 7.55 7.04 -30.62
CA LEU A 61 7.26 8.24 -31.41
C LEU A 61 8.01 9.49 -30.89
N CYS A 62 8.52 9.45 -29.65
CA CYS A 62 9.28 10.55 -29.08
C CYS A 62 10.72 10.52 -29.61
N ASP A 63 11.10 11.54 -30.36
CA ASP A 63 12.47 11.88 -30.70
C ASP A 63 13.07 12.88 -29.71
N ASP A 64 14.14 13.54 -30.05
CA ASP A 64 14.84 14.51 -29.21
C ASP A 64 14.02 15.82 -28.98
N ASP A 65 12.99 16.07 -29.80
CA ASP A 65 12.11 17.24 -29.67
C ASP A 65 11.03 17.02 -28.56
N TYR A 66 10.84 15.78 -28.09
CA TYR A 66 9.81 15.43 -27.12
C TYR A 66 10.35 14.77 -25.82
N PRO A 67 11.38 15.33 -25.15
CA PRO A 67 12.03 14.67 -23.99
C PRO A 67 11.06 14.49 -22.81
N LEU A 68 10.18 15.45 -22.53
CA LEU A 68 9.19 15.34 -21.46
C LEU A 68 8.16 14.24 -21.74
N TRP A 69 7.63 14.14 -22.95
CA TRP A 69 6.70 13.11 -23.33
C TRP A 69 7.35 11.71 -23.31
N LYS A 70 8.61 11.63 -23.67
CA LYS A 70 9.41 10.41 -23.58
C LYS A 70 9.53 9.94 -22.12
N ALA A 71 9.87 10.85 -21.20
CA ALA A 71 9.95 10.56 -19.77
C ALA A 71 8.59 10.17 -19.17
N ARG A 72 7.50 10.87 -19.56
CA ARG A 72 6.13 10.52 -19.16
C ARG A 72 5.72 9.14 -19.62
N SER A 73 6.07 8.77 -20.86
CA SER A 73 5.81 7.44 -21.39
C SER A 73 6.56 6.36 -20.61
N GLN A 74 7.83 6.62 -20.26
CA GLN A 74 8.62 5.69 -19.44
C GLN A 74 8.06 5.53 -18.03
N ALA A 75 7.73 6.63 -17.34
CA ALA A 75 7.16 6.59 -15.99
C ALA A 75 5.77 5.93 -15.98
N GLY A 76 4.93 6.23 -16.98
CA GLY A 76 3.61 5.61 -17.13
C GLY A 76 3.72 4.10 -17.39
N MET A 77 4.62 3.68 -18.27
CA MET A 77 4.91 2.26 -18.53
C MET A 77 5.41 1.56 -17.27
N ALA A 78 6.31 2.18 -16.49
CA ALA A 78 6.80 1.66 -15.22
C ALA A 78 5.66 1.46 -14.21
N GLY A 79 4.76 2.44 -14.11
CA GLY A 79 3.58 2.34 -13.26
C GLY A 79 2.62 1.23 -13.67
N ALA A 80 2.39 1.05 -14.96
CA ALA A 80 1.57 -0.05 -15.46
C ALA A 80 2.22 -1.41 -15.18
N LEU A 81 3.52 -1.58 -15.42
CA LEU A 81 4.28 -2.81 -15.15
C LEU A 81 4.23 -3.20 -13.66
N LYS A 82 4.43 -2.21 -12.75
CA LYS A 82 4.31 -2.41 -11.30
C LYS A 82 2.94 -2.95 -10.89
N SER A 83 1.89 -2.53 -11.58
CA SER A 83 0.50 -2.83 -11.22
C SER A 83 -0.02 -4.15 -11.81
N ILE A 84 0.73 -4.84 -12.66
CA ILE A 84 0.34 -6.14 -13.24
C ILE A 84 0.35 -7.20 -12.13
N PRO A 85 -0.81 -7.84 -11.82
CA PRO A 85 -0.85 -8.94 -10.87
C PRO A 85 0.09 -10.09 -11.30
N ASP A 86 0.73 -10.72 -10.33
CA ASP A 86 1.64 -11.85 -10.55
C ASP A 86 2.80 -11.59 -11.53
N GLY A 87 3.12 -10.30 -11.76
CA GLY A 87 4.16 -9.87 -12.70
C GLY A 87 5.58 -10.26 -12.29
N GLY A 88 5.78 -10.61 -11.02
CA GLY A 88 7.05 -11.07 -10.49
C GLY A 88 8.17 -10.03 -10.49
N VAL A 89 9.34 -10.47 -10.07
CA VAL A 89 10.53 -9.62 -9.91
C VAL A 89 10.98 -8.96 -11.22
N GLU A 90 10.81 -9.64 -12.36
CA GLU A 90 11.22 -9.11 -13.66
C GLU A 90 10.49 -7.82 -14.03
N LEU A 91 9.16 -7.76 -13.79
CA LEU A 91 8.38 -6.55 -14.07
C LEU A 91 8.71 -5.42 -13.10
N LEU A 92 9.00 -5.74 -11.84
CA LEU A 92 9.45 -4.76 -10.85
C LEU A 92 10.81 -4.15 -11.24
N LEU A 93 11.76 -4.95 -11.72
CA LEU A 93 13.05 -4.44 -12.22
C LEU A 93 12.89 -3.55 -13.44
N LYS A 94 12.01 -3.91 -14.38
CA LYS A 94 11.68 -3.04 -15.51
C LYS A 94 11.02 -1.74 -15.07
N ALA A 95 10.13 -1.80 -14.10
CA ALA A 95 9.49 -0.60 -13.52
C ALA A 95 10.52 0.30 -12.84
N LYS A 96 11.42 -0.26 -12.03
CA LYS A 96 12.54 0.48 -11.42
C LYS A 96 13.35 1.21 -12.47
N ALA A 97 13.86 0.50 -13.47
CA ALA A 97 14.67 1.09 -14.55
C ALA A 97 13.92 2.20 -15.32
N GLY A 98 12.61 2.02 -15.55
CA GLY A 98 11.77 3.02 -16.18
C GLY A 98 11.67 4.31 -15.39
N TYR A 99 11.40 4.23 -14.07
CA TYR A 99 11.36 5.42 -13.21
C TYR A 99 12.73 6.07 -13.04
N GLU A 100 13.80 5.30 -12.82
CA GLU A 100 15.16 5.83 -12.71
C GLU A 100 15.62 6.56 -13.96
N SER A 101 15.20 6.09 -15.14
CA SER A 101 15.48 6.75 -16.42
C SER A 101 14.63 8.01 -16.66
N ALA A 102 13.37 8.01 -16.21
CA ALA A 102 12.44 9.12 -16.41
C ALA A 102 12.69 10.29 -15.44
N LEU A 103 12.99 10.01 -14.17
CA LEU A 103 13.06 11.01 -13.09
C LEU A 103 14.00 12.18 -13.40
N PRO A 104 15.24 12.02 -13.92
CA PRO A 104 16.12 13.15 -14.21
C PRO A 104 15.51 14.14 -15.21
N ILE A 105 14.73 13.66 -16.18
CA ILE A 105 14.07 14.51 -17.16
C ILE A 105 12.81 15.16 -16.58
N LEU A 106 12.02 14.39 -15.81
CA LEU A 106 10.85 14.92 -15.11
C LEU A 106 11.25 16.05 -14.14
N GLN A 107 12.34 15.89 -13.37
CA GLN A 107 12.86 16.91 -12.45
C GLN A 107 13.23 18.22 -13.17
N GLN A 108 13.64 18.16 -14.43
CA GLN A 108 14.01 19.35 -15.20
C GLN A 108 12.82 20.01 -15.90
N LEU A 109 11.85 19.23 -16.37
CA LEU A 109 10.85 19.68 -17.34
C LEU A 109 9.40 19.54 -16.86
N ALA A 110 9.12 18.73 -15.84
CA ALA A 110 7.76 18.50 -15.36
C ALA A 110 7.40 19.36 -14.14
N ALA A 111 6.11 19.42 -13.83
CA ALA A 111 5.63 20.04 -12.59
C ALA A 111 6.12 19.26 -11.36
N PRO A 112 6.39 19.91 -10.22
CA PRO A 112 6.86 19.25 -9.00
C PRO A 112 5.97 18.10 -8.54
N VAL A 113 4.65 18.20 -8.70
CA VAL A 113 3.67 17.16 -8.36
C VAL A 113 3.90 15.89 -9.19
N GLU A 114 4.16 16.02 -10.48
CA GLU A 114 4.42 14.88 -11.37
C GLU A 114 5.73 14.16 -11.00
N VAL A 115 6.74 14.93 -10.58
CA VAL A 115 8.00 14.37 -10.06
C VAL A 115 7.74 13.59 -8.77
N ALA A 116 7.00 14.17 -7.83
CA ALA A 116 6.69 13.54 -6.55
C ALA A 116 5.84 12.27 -6.72
N GLU A 117 4.89 12.25 -7.68
CA GLU A 117 4.15 11.03 -8.05
C GLU A 117 5.08 9.93 -8.56
N ALA A 118 6.03 10.27 -9.43
CA ALA A 118 7.01 9.30 -9.93
C ALA A 118 7.94 8.79 -8.82
N GLN A 119 8.38 9.67 -7.90
CA GLN A 119 9.16 9.32 -6.73
C GLN A 119 8.39 8.39 -5.78
N MET A 120 7.14 8.70 -5.45
CA MET A 120 6.28 7.85 -4.62
C MET A 120 6.13 6.46 -5.24
N ASN A 121 5.91 6.37 -6.54
CA ASN A 121 5.78 5.10 -7.25
C ASN A 121 7.12 4.33 -7.31
N LEU A 122 8.25 5.00 -7.50
CA LEU A 122 9.57 4.36 -7.42
C LEU A 122 9.82 3.81 -6.02
N GLY A 123 9.47 4.55 -4.98
CA GLY A 123 9.57 4.10 -3.59
C GLY A 123 8.83 2.78 -3.34
N LEU A 124 7.61 2.64 -3.88
CA LEU A 124 6.83 1.40 -3.81
C LEU A 124 7.52 0.24 -4.55
N VAL A 125 8.10 0.51 -5.73
CA VAL A 125 8.85 -0.51 -6.48
C VAL A 125 10.10 -0.96 -5.72
N LEU A 126 10.87 -0.01 -5.17
CA LEU A 126 12.05 -0.31 -4.36
C LEU A 126 11.68 -1.17 -3.14
N GLN A 127 10.63 -0.78 -2.41
CA GLN A 127 10.14 -1.53 -1.26
C GLN A 127 9.73 -2.96 -1.64
N SER A 128 9.07 -3.14 -2.78
CA SER A 128 8.69 -4.47 -3.30
C SER A 128 9.89 -5.33 -3.72
N LEU A 129 11.03 -4.74 -4.01
CA LEU A 129 12.27 -5.43 -4.38
C LEU A 129 13.14 -5.82 -3.18
N VAL A 130 12.87 -5.27 -1.98
CA VAL A 130 13.66 -5.56 -0.76
C VAL A 130 13.68 -7.05 -0.39
N PRO A 131 12.54 -7.80 -0.40
CA PRO A 131 12.53 -9.22 -0.06
C PRO A 131 13.41 -10.09 -0.97
N PHE A 132 13.72 -9.59 -2.16
CA PHE A 132 14.57 -10.25 -3.15
C PHE A 132 16.03 -9.82 -3.10
N ASN A 133 16.41 -8.96 -2.14
CA ASN A 133 17.74 -8.32 -2.04
C ASN A 133 18.14 -7.51 -3.29
N LEU A 134 17.18 -6.95 -4.01
CA LEU A 134 17.38 -6.16 -5.25
C LEU A 134 17.22 -4.65 -5.02
N ALA A 135 16.88 -4.24 -3.81
CA ALA A 135 16.86 -2.86 -3.34
C ALA A 135 17.08 -2.82 -1.82
N LYS A 136 17.45 -1.65 -1.29
CA LYS A 136 17.53 -1.41 0.15
C LYS A 136 16.28 -0.67 0.60
N ILE A 137 15.75 -1.02 1.76
CA ILE A 137 14.58 -0.33 2.34
C ILE A 137 14.88 1.16 2.60
N THR A 138 16.13 1.50 2.91
CA THR A 138 16.58 2.88 3.09
C THR A 138 16.43 3.73 1.84
N ASP A 139 16.58 3.13 0.65
CA ASP A 139 16.45 3.84 -0.62
C ASP A 139 14.98 4.21 -0.87
N SER A 140 14.04 3.33 -0.49
CA SER A 140 12.61 3.65 -0.59
C SER A 140 12.20 4.75 0.41
N ILE A 141 12.73 4.73 1.64
CA ILE A 141 12.49 5.79 2.63
C ILE A 141 12.98 7.14 2.11
N ALA A 142 14.21 7.19 1.58
CA ALA A 142 14.80 8.42 1.05
C ALA A 142 13.94 9.02 -0.07
N ILE A 143 13.51 8.21 -1.04
CA ILE A 143 12.70 8.70 -2.16
C ILE A 143 11.29 9.12 -1.72
N TYR A 144 10.68 8.47 -0.72
CA TYR A 144 9.42 8.90 -0.12
C TYR A 144 9.57 10.25 0.59
N GLN A 145 10.68 10.48 1.31
CA GLN A 145 10.96 11.76 1.96
C GLN A 145 11.14 12.91 0.95
N GLU A 146 11.77 12.64 -0.20
CA GLU A 146 11.84 13.60 -1.30
C GLU A 146 10.43 13.97 -1.79
N ALA A 147 9.55 12.99 -2.03
CA ALA A 147 8.17 13.23 -2.46
C ALA A 147 7.36 14.03 -1.42
N MET A 148 7.59 13.81 -0.12
CA MET A 148 6.97 14.58 0.96
C MET A 148 7.39 16.06 0.96
N GLY A 149 8.47 16.44 0.30
CA GLY A 149 8.84 17.83 0.09
C GLY A 149 7.84 18.59 -0.78
N VAL A 150 7.07 17.88 -1.61
CA VAL A 150 6.00 18.42 -2.47
C VAL A 150 4.62 18.09 -1.89
N PHE A 151 4.39 16.83 -1.53
CA PHE A 151 3.13 16.39 -0.95
C PHE A 151 3.07 16.72 0.54
N THR A 152 2.77 17.97 0.84
CA THR A 152 2.60 18.46 2.22
C THR A 152 1.24 18.06 2.79
N SER A 153 1.11 18.04 4.11
CA SER A 153 -0.17 17.76 4.77
C SER A 153 -1.24 18.82 4.53
N GLN A 154 -0.83 20.04 4.15
CA GLN A 154 -1.74 21.15 3.88
C GLN A 154 -2.27 21.15 2.46
N ASP A 155 -1.39 20.90 1.47
CA ASP A 155 -1.74 21.02 0.06
C ASP A 155 -2.19 19.67 -0.53
N TYR A 156 -1.64 18.55 -0.03
CA TYR A 156 -1.86 17.18 -0.56
C TYR A 156 -2.02 16.19 0.60
N PRO A 157 -3.05 16.35 1.45
CA PRO A 157 -3.19 15.54 2.67
C PRO A 157 -3.31 14.04 2.42
N GLN A 158 -3.90 13.62 1.29
CA GLN A 158 -4.05 12.20 0.96
C GLN A 158 -2.71 11.57 0.60
N GLU A 159 -1.96 12.20 -0.29
CA GLU A 159 -0.62 11.76 -0.71
C GLU A 159 0.36 11.80 0.47
N TYR A 160 0.29 12.84 1.31
CA TYR A 160 1.05 12.94 2.55
C TYR A 160 0.78 11.74 3.47
N ALA A 161 -0.49 11.39 3.69
CA ALA A 161 -0.88 10.26 4.53
C ALA A 161 -0.36 8.93 3.97
N ILE A 162 -0.45 8.73 2.64
CA ILE A 162 0.07 7.54 1.96
C ILE A 162 1.58 7.45 2.12
N LEU A 163 2.31 8.54 1.92
CA LEU A 163 3.77 8.57 2.07
C LEU A 163 4.19 8.30 3.51
N ALA A 164 3.56 8.94 4.49
CA ALA A 164 3.82 8.70 5.91
C ALA A 164 3.56 7.24 6.28
N ASN A 165 2.46 6.66 5.78
CA ASN A 165 2.15 5.25 5.95
C ASN A 165 3.25 4.35 5.37
N ASN A 166 3.70 4.62 4.15
CA ASN A 166 4.71 3.81 3.48
C ASN A 166 6.08 3.91 4.18
N ILE A 167 6.46 5.09 4.66
CA ILE A 167 7.69 5.30 5.45
C ILE A 167 7.60 4.50 6.77
N ALA A 168 6.48 4.57 7.48
CA ALA A 168 6.31 3.83 8.73
C ALA A 168 6.36 2.31 8.51
N ILE A 169 5.70 1.79 7.47
CA ILE A 169 5.78 0.37 7.08
C ILE A 169 7.22 0.00 6.69
N ALA A 170 7.93 0.88 6.00
CA ALA A 170 9.33 0.65 5.65
C ALA A 170 10.21 0.53 6.90
N TYR A 171 10.01 1.37 7.94
CA TYR A 171 10.68 1.21 9.22
C TYR A 171 10.38 -0.14 9.89
N LEU A 172 9.12 -0.59 9.91
CA LEU A 172 8.74 -1.91 10.45
C LEU A 172 9.36 -3.08 9.68
N SER A 173 9.71 -2.87 8.42
CA SER A 173 10.34 -3.88 7.56
C SER A 173 11.86 -3.92 7.70
N MET A 174 12.46 -2.99 8.45
CA MET A 174 13.91 -2.99 8.67
C MET A 174 14.30 -4.12 9.62
N SER A 175 15.20 -4.97 9.15
CA SER A 175 15.83 -6.02 9.97
C SER A 175 17.17 -5.55 10.53
N GLY A 176 17.49 -5.99 11.74
CA GLY A 176 18.73 -5.64 12.42
C GLY A 176 18.91 -6.41 13.72
N ASN A 177 19.84 -5.98 14.55
CA ASN A 177 19.90 -6.48 15.92
C ASN A 177 18.66 -5.99 16.73
N PRO A 178 18.36 -6.57 17.90
CA PRO A 178 17.17 -6.21 18.69
C PRO A 178 17.05 -4.72 19.01
N GLU A 179 18.14 -4.02 19.27
CA GLU A 179 18.15 -2.58 19.57
C GLU A 179 17.77 -1.75 18.32
N GLN A 180 18.32 -2.11 17.16
CA GLN A 180 17.98 -1.46 15.89
C GLN A 180 16.53 -1.72 15.51
N GLN A 181 16.06 -2.95 15.71
CA GLN A 181 14.67 -3.30 15.43
C GLN A 181 13.72 -2.49 16.32
N SER A 182 13.92 -2.48 17.64
CA SER A 182 13.12 -1.69 18.58
C SER A 182 13.14 -0.19 18.26
N PHE A 183 14.30 0.34 17.84
CA PHE A 183 14.40 1.74 17.38
C PHE A 183 13.55 2.01 16.13
N CYS A 184 13.59 1.13 15.13
CA CYS A 184 12.81 1.26 13.91
C CYS A 184 11.30 1.13 14.17
N GLU A 185 10.90 0.20 15.05
CA GLU A 185 9.51 0.08 15.51
C GLU A 185 9.02 1.37 16.18
N GLY A 186 9.86 1.98 17.04
CA GLY A 186 9.58 3.29 17.65
C GLY A 186 9.44 4.41 16.62
N LEU A 187 10.29 4.44 15.59
CA LEU A 187 10.19 5.40 14.49
C LEU A 187 8.89 5.23 13.69
N ALA A 188 8.47 3.99 13.46
CA ALA A 188 7.20 3.71 12.78
C ALA A 188 6.00 4.26 13.58
N VAL A 189 5.92 3.97 14.88
CA VAL A 189 4.87 4.50 15.76
C VAL A 189 4.88 6.03 15.74
N GLN A 190 6.05 6.66 15.92
CA GLN A 190 6.19 8.12 15.88
C GLN A 190 5.74 8.71 14.54
N THR A 191 6.05 8.06 13.43
CA THR A 191 5.65 8.51 12.08
C THR A 191 4.13 8.47 11.91
N PHE A 192 3.45 7.38 12.35
CA PHE A 192 2.00 7.31 12.32
C PHE A 192 1.35 8.36 13.22
N GLU A 193 1.85 8.55 14.45
CA GLU A 193 1.33 9.56 15.37
C GLU A 193 1.51 10.98 14.85
N ALA A 194 2.66 11.28 14.20
CA ALA A 194 2.90 12.57 13.57
C ALA A 194 1.93 12.83 12.42
N ALA A 195 1.67 11.82 11.57
CA ALA A 195 0.71 11.92 10.48
C ALA A 195 -0.73 12.13 10.99
N LEU A 196 -1.13 11.43 12.05
CA LEU A 196 -2.46 11.56 12.66
C LEU A 196 -2.72 12.90 13.34
N LYS A 197 -1.69 13.71 13.62
CA LYS A 197 -1.85 15.10 14.04
C LYS A 197 -2.29 16.03 12.90
N GLN A 198 -2.03 15.63 11.65
CA GLN A 198 -2.34 16.40 10.45
C GLN A 198 -3.58 15.88 9.71
N ILE A 199 -3.84 14.58 9.81
CA ILE A 199 -4.93 13.88 9.12
C ILE A 199 -6.03 13.57 10.12
N ASN A 200 -7.21 14.13 9.91
CA ASN A 200 -8.34 13.97 10.83
C ASN A 200 -9.49 13.14 10.23
N LEU A 201 -10.34 12.63 11.12
CA LEU A 201 -11.47 11.75 10.79
C LEU A 201 -12.49 12.41 9.86
N ILE A 202 -12.71 13.72 9.98
CA ILE A 202 -13.81 14.41 9.28
C ILE A 202 -13.44 14.71 7.83
N GLU A 203 -12.25 15.25 7.61
CA GLU A 203 -11.79 15.70 6.30
C GLU A 203 -11.21 14.56 5.45
N HIS A 204 -10.52 13.60 6.11
CA HIS A 204 -9.80 12.52 5.44
C HIS A 204 -10.09 11.16 6.10
N PRO A 205 -11.36 10.71 6.13
CA PRO A 205 -11.77 9.52 6.89
C PRO A 205 -11.03 8.25 6.48
N ARG A 206 -10.77 8.05 5.18
CA ARG A 206 -10.09 6.84 4.68
C ARG A 206 -8.64 6.77 5.11
N GLU A 207 -7.91 7.87 4.93
CA GLU A 207 -6.51 8.03 5.30
C GLU A 207 -6.35 7.95 6.81
N TYR A 208 -7.24 8.58 7.56
CA TYR A 208 -7.29 8.48 9.02
C TYR A 208 -7.45 7.04 9.48
N ALA A 209 -8.42 6.31 8.94
CA ALA A 209 -8.64 4.90 9.31
C ALA A 209 -7.48 3.99 8.90
N MET A 210 -6.82 4.26 7.77
CA MET A 210 -5.62 3.55 7.34
C MET A 210 -4.47 3.76 8.34
N LEU A 211 -4.18 5.01 8.70
CA LEU A 211 -3.12 5.35 9.64
C LEU A 211 -3.40 4.78 11.03
N GLN A 212 -4.65 4.87 11.52
CA GLN A 212 -5.05 4.32 12.81
C GLN A 212 -4.91 2.78 12.86
N ASN A 213 -5.37 2.07 11.82
CA ASN A 213 -5.19 0.62 11.74
C ASN A 213 -3.71 0.23 11.78
N ASN A 214 -2.88 0.94 11.03
CA ASN A 214 -1.46 0.61 10.92
C ASN A 214 -0.65 1.08 12.14
N LEU A 215 -1.07 2.14 12.83
CA LEU A 215 -0.57 2.49 14.16
C LEU A 215 -0.85 1.36 15.17
N GLY A 216 -2.09 0.81 15.15
CA GLY A 216 -2.43 -0.33 15.99
C GLY A 216 -1.51 -1.54 15.74
N ASN A 217 -1.24 -1.86 14.48
CA ASN A 217 -0.28 -2.91 14.12
C ASN A 217 1.13 -2.59 14.64
N ALA A 218 1.63 -1.38 14.40
CA ALA A 218 2.97 -0.98 14.85
C ALA A 218 3.12 -1.07 16.37
N LEU A 219 2.09 -0.69 17.13
CA LEU A 219 2.08 -0.78 18.59
C LEU A 219 2.15 -2.23 19.10
N GLN A 220 1.54 -3.19 18.39
CA GLN A 220 1.65 -4.61 18.74
C GLN A 220 3.05 -5.19 18.48
N TYR A 221 3.77 -4.69 17.48
CA TYR A 221 5.16 -5.10 17.20
C TYR A 221 6.17 -4.43 18.12
N LEU A 222 5.83 -3.27 18.68
CA LEU A 222 6.75 -2.47 19.48
C LEU A 222 7.30 -3.25 20.67
N GLN A 223 8.56 -3.64 20.60
CA GLN A 223 9.27 -4.27 21.73
C GLN A 223 9.51 -3.23 22.82
N SER A 224 8.74 -3.30 23.87
CA SER A 224 8.86 -2.39 25.01
C SER A 224 8.67 -3.13 26.33
N SER A 225 9.04 -2.47 27.43
CA SER A 225 8.75 -2.94 28.79
C SER A 225 7.25 -2.83 29.18
N HIS A 226 6.40 -2.30 28.30
CA HIS A 226 4.99 -2.01 28.58
C HIS A 226 4.04 -2.67 27.54
N PRO A 227 4.05 -4.00 27.36
CA PRO A 227 3.27 -4.67 26.33
C PRO A 227 1.75 -4.53 26.53
N ILE A 228 1.29 -4.47 27.79
CA ILE A 228 -0.13 -4.26 28.11
C ILE A 228 -0.59 -2.87 27.63
N GLU A 229 0.19 -1.82 27.93
CA GLU A 229 -0.12 -0.46 27.51
C GLU A 229 -0.14 -0.34 25.97
N ASN A 230 0.83 -0.96 25.29
CA ASN A 230 0.87 -0.96 23.83
C ASN A 230 -0.36 -1.65 23.23
N ASN A 231 -0.80 -2.80 23.79
CA ASN A 231 -2.01 -3.47 23.32
C ASN A 231 -3.28 -2.64 23.57
N LEU A 232 -3.38 -1.94 24.70
CA LEU A 232 -4.49 -1.03 24.98
C LEU A 232 -4.52 0.13 23.95
N ARG A 233 -3.37 0.74 23.68
CA ARG A 233 -3.24 1.78 22.64
C ARG A 233 -3.57 1.25 21.26
N ALA A 234 -3.15 0.02 20.92
CA ALA A 234 -3.49 -0.63 19.67
C ALA A 234 -5.01 -0.82 19.52
N ILE A 235 -5.69 -1.31 20.55
CA ILE A 235 -7.15 -1.46 20.57
C ILE A 235 -7.85 -0.11 20.40
N ALA A 236 -7.35 0.93 21.06
CA ALA A 236 -7.88 2.30 20.88
C ALA A 236 -7.74 2.76 19.42
N ALA A 237 -6.59 2.54 18.81
CA ALA A 237 -6.34 2.88 17.41
C ALA A 237 -7.26 2.09 16.44
N TYR A 238 -7.45 0.78 16.66
CA TYR A 238 -8.41 0.00 15.86
C TYR A 238 -9.85 0.49 16.04
N ASN A 239 -10.24 0.89 17.26
CA ASN A 239 -11.56 1.47 17.49
C ASN A 239 -11.75 2.78 16.72
N GLU A 240 -10.71 3.62 16.61
CA GLU A 240 -10.74 4.82 15.78
C GLU A 240 -10.89 4.46 14.29
N ALA A 241 -10.16 3.47 13.78
CA ALA A 241 -10.29 3.00 12.41
C ALA A 241 -11.71 2.45 12.11
N LEU A 242 -12.32 1.76 13.07
CA LEU A 242 -13.67 1.19 12.96
C LEU A 242 -14.81 2.24 12.99
N LYS A 243 -14.52 3.52 13.28
CA LYS A 243 -15.49 4.60 13.07
C LYS A 243 -15.77 4.86 11.59
N VAL A 244 -14.83 4.48 10.73
CA VAL A 244 -14.92 4.62 9.27
C VAL A 244 -15.16 3.28 8.59
N ARG A 245 -14.42 2.25 9.01
CA ARG A 245 -14.47 0.92 8.41
C ARG A 245 -15.67 0.14 8.94
N ASN A 246 -16.53 -0.32 8.04
CA ASN A 246 -17.71 -1.11 8.38
C ASN A 246 -17.90 -2.28 7.40
N SER A 247 -18.71 -3.26 7.77
CA SER A 247 -18.91 -4.48 6.99
C SER A 247 -19.69 -4.30 5.69
N GLN A 248 -20.33 -3.14 5.49
CA GLN A 248 -21.16 -2.86 4.30
C GLN A 248 -20.38 -2.13 3.22
N ASP A 249 -19.67 -1.04 3.58
CA ASP A 249 -19.03 -0.14 2.63
C ASP A 249 -17.59 -0.57 2.28
N ASN A 250 -16.88 -1.16 3.26
CA ASN A 250 -15.48 -1.58 3.10
C ASN A 250 -15.18 -2.87 3.88
N PRO A 251 -15.85 -3.97 3.47
CA PRO A 251 -15.84 -5.24 4.21
C PRO A 251 -14.44 -5.84 4.41
N LEU A 252 -13.54 -5.74 3.44
CA LEU A 252 -12.20 -6.31 3.57
C LEU A 252 -11.32 -5.52 4.54
N GLU A 253 -11.37 -4.19 4.50
CA GLU A 253 -10.67 -3.31 5.43
C GLU A 253 -11.23 -3.45 6.86
N TYR A 254 -12.55 -3.62 6.98
CA TYR A 254 -13.20 -3.92 8.25
C TYR A 254 -12.73 -5.26 8.80
N ALA A 255 -12.74 -6.33 7.99
CA ALA A 255 -12.29 -7.65 8.39
C ALA A 255 -10.82 -7.65 8.85
N ASN A 256 -9.93 -6.95 8.12
CA ASN A 256 -8.55 -6.75 8.52
C ASN A 256 -8.45 -6.08 9.91
N THR A 257 -9.22 -5.00 10.12
CA THR A 257 -9.14 -4.24 11.38
C THR A 257 -9.65 -5.05 12.56
N ILE A 258 -10.76 -5.78 12.42
CA ILE A 258 -11.29 -6.61 13.52
C ILE A 258 -10.40 -7.82 13.79
N ALA A 259 -9.74 -8.41 12.77
CA ALA A 259 -8.76 -9.47 12.98
C ALA A 259 -7.52 -8.97 13.75
N ASN A 260 -7.00 -7.80 13.39
CA ASN A 260 -5.89 -7.17 14.10
C ASN A 260 -6.27 -6.81 15.55
N LYS A 261 -7.49 -6.29 15.76
CA LYS A 261 -8.02 -6.02 17.10
C LYS A 261 -8.17 -7.31 17.91
N ALA A 262 -8.61 -8.41 17.28
CA ALA A 262 -8.71 -9.70 17.94
C ALA A 262 -7.33 -10.20 18.42
N ASN A 263 -6.28 -10.00 17.63
CA ASN A 263 -4.92 -10.34 18.02
C ASN A 263 -4.45 -9.53 19.26
N ALA A 264 -4.76 -8.24 19.34
CA ALA A 264 -4.45 -7.43 20.50
C ALA A 264 -5.21 -7.91 21.75
N LEU A 265 -6.50 -8.24 21.62
CA LEU A 265 -7.32 -8.78 22.70
C LEU A 265 -6.82 -10.15 23.18
N PHE A 266 -6.39 -11.02 22.26
CA PHE A 266 -5.81 -12.33 22.60
C PHE A 266 -4.63 -12.21 23.58
N ASN A 267 -3.81 -11.16 23.42
CA ASN A 267 -2.61 -10.92 24.21
C ASN A 267 -2.84 -9.96 25.40
N LEU A 268 -4.07 -9.55 25.67
CA LEU A 268 -4.39 -8.58 26.72
C LEU A 268 -5.12 -9.27 27.89
N PRO A 269 -4.67 -9.10 29.15
CA PRO A 269 -5.43 -9.54 30.33
C PRO A 269 -6.76 -8.79 30.42
N ASP A 270 -7.80 -9.42 30.99
CA ASP A 270 -9.11 -8.78 31.19
C ASP A 270 -9.02 -7.58 32.12
N ASP A 271 -8.19 -7.68 33.16
CA ASP A 271 -7.86 -6.60 34.06
C ASP A 271 -6.36 -6.26 33.97
N PRO A 272 -5.99 -5.12 33.35
CA PRO A 272 -4.59 -4.71 33.23
C PRO A 272 -3.86 -4.53 34.57
N GLU A 273 -4.58 -4.27 35.66
CA GLU A 273 -4.02 -4.12 37.03
C GLU A 273 -3.82 -5.49 37.70
N LYS A 274 -4.46 -6.56 37.18
CA LYS A 274 -4.42 -7.92 37.73
C LYS A 274 -4.19 -8.94 36.58
N PRO A 275 -3.06 -8.85 35.89
CA PRO A 275 -2.80 -9.68 34.74
C PRO A 275 -2.76 -11.20 35.06
N GLU A 276 -2.53 -11.56 36.32
CA GLU A 276 -2.54 -12.93 36.79
C GLU A 276 -3.92 -13.60 36.75
N LEU A 277 -5.01 -12.83 36.65
CA LEU A 277 -6.37 -13.35 36.52
C LEU A 277 -6.66 -13.87 35.08
N GLY A 278 -5.73 -13.65 34.13
CA GLY A 278 -5.88 -14.10 32.76
C GLY A 278 -6.80 -13.20 31.92
N ASN A 279 -7.32 -13.77 30.82
CA ASN A 279 -8.06 -13.01 29.82
C ASN A 279 -9.29 -13.72 29.23
N PRO A 280 -10.10 -14.46 30.00
CA PRO A 280 -11.21 -15.25 29.47
C PRO A 280 -12.24 -14.41 28.67
N GLN A 281 -12.52 -13.17 29.09
CA GLN A 281 -13.48 -12.30 28.39
C GLN A 281 -12.88 -11.78 27.07
N ASN A 282 -11.64 -11.34 27.10
CA ASN A 282 -10.92 -10.88 25.90
C ASN A 282 -10.75 -12.01 24.88
N LEU A 283 -10.49 -13.25 25.33
CA LEU A 283 -10.44 -14.43 24.45
C LEU A 283 -11.79 -14.67 23.76
N LEU A 284 -12.91 -14.56 24.46
CA LEU A 284 -14.24 -14.71 23.86
C LEU A 284 -14.52 -13.61 22.83
N GLN A 285 -14.13 -12.36 23.11
CA GLN A 285 -14.25 -11.27 22.15
C GLN A 285 -13.35 -11.47 20.93
N ALA A 286 -12.10 -11.88 21.15
CA ALA A 286 -11.16 -12.18 20.07
C ALA A 286 -11.70 -13.26 19.13
N ARG A 287 -12.24 -14.35 19.70
CA ARG A 287 -12.90 -15.41 18.92
C ARG A 287 -14.01 -14.87 18.03
N ASN A 288 -14.88 -14.04 18.59
CA ASN A 288 -16.00 -13.48 17.82
C ASN A 288 -15.53 -12.59 16.67
N TYR A 289 -14.51 -11.76 16.89
CA TYR A 289 -13.92 -10.94 15.83
C TYR A 289 -13.20 -11.78 14.76
N TYR A 290 -12.43 -12.80 15.15
CA TYR A 290 -11.81 -13.70 14.18
C TYR A 290 -12.85 -14.47 13.36
N GLN A 291 -13.94 -14.94 13.97
CA GLN A 291 -15.01 -15.61 13.26
C GLN A 291 -15.64 -14.68 12.20
N ALA A 292 -15.97 -13.44 12.59
CA ALA A 292 -16.54 -12.47 11.66
C ALA A 292 -15.58 -12.10 10.52
N ALA A 293 -14.28 -11.95 10.83
CA ALA A 293 -13.27 -11.67 9.80
C ALA A 293 -13.11 -12.84 8.82
N TRP A 294 -13.08 -14.07 9.33
CA TRP A 294 -12.99 -15.29 8.52
C TRP A 294 -14.18 -15.43 7.56
N GLU A 295 -15.40 -15.16 8.04
CA GLU A 295 -16.61 -15.20 7.21
C GLU A 295 -16.53 -14.21 6.05
N ILE A 296 -16.10 -12.97 6.33
CA ILE A 296 -15.94 -11.94 5.31
C ILE A 296 -14.84 -12.32 4.31
N PHE A 297 -13.66 -12.71 4.76
CA PHE A 297 -12.59 -13.10 3.85
C PHE A 297 -12.97 -14.29 2.98
N SER A 298 -13.70 -15.27 3.54
CA SER A 298 -14.21 -16.44 2.79
C SER A 298 -15.25 -16.02 1.75
N GLN A 299 -16.18 -15.12 2.10
CA GLN A 299 -17.20 -14.60 1.19
C GLN A 299 -16.58 -13.85 0.00
N TYR A 300 -15.50 -13.10 0.23
CA TYR A 300 -14.81 -12.32 -0.80
C TYR A 300 -13.63 -13.07 -1.44
N GLN A 301 -13.53 -14.38 -1.24
CA GLN A 301 -12.52 -15.26 -1.84
C GLN A 301 -11.06 -14.84 -1.54
N GLN A 302 -10.84 -14.20 -0.39
CA GLN A 302 -9.51 -13.83 0.10
C GLN A 302 -8.89 -15.04 0.83
N THR A 303 -8.45 -16.05 0.05
CA THR A 303 -8.07 -17.37 0.55
C THR A 303 -6.90 -17.34 1.53
N GLU A 304 -5.90 -16.50 1.28
CA GLU A 304 -4.72 -16.37 2.15
C GLU A 304 -5.11 -15.76 3.51
N GLN A 305 -5.84 -14.64 3.50
CA GLN A 305 -6.32 -13.99 4.72
C GLN A 305 -7.27 -14.88 5.51
N ALA A 306 -8.18 -15.57 4.80
CA ALA A 306 -9.08 -16.54 5.42
C ALA A 306 -8.31 -17.68 6.11
N ALA A 307 -7.24 -18.19 5.51
CA ALA A 307 -6.42 -19.24 6.10
C ALA A 307 -5.68 -18.77 7.37
N VAL A 308 -5.10 -17.55 7.32
CA VAL A 308 -4.41 -16.95 8.49
C VAL A 308 -5.38 -16.75 9.66
N VAL A 309 -6.57 -16.20 9.39
CA VAL A 309 -7.57 -15.96 10.44
C VAL A 309 -8.18 -17.28 10.95
N ALA A 310 -8.33 -18.29 10.09
CA ALA A 310 -8.77 -19.63 10.51
C ALA A 310 -7.79 -20.27 11.52
N GLN A 311 -6.48 -20.11 11.29
CA GLN A 311 -5.47 -20.57 12.24
C GLN A 311 -5.58 -19.84 13.57
N ALA A 312 -5.65 -18.50 13.55
CA ALA A 312 -5.83 -17.70 14.76
C ALA A 312 -7.11 -18.07 15.53
N LEU A 313 -8.19 -18.39 14.81
CA LEU A 313 -9.44 -18.89 15.41
C LEU A 313 -9.27 -20.26 16.09
N GLN A 314 -8.46 -21.14 15.54
CA GLN A 314 -8.12 -22.42 16.19
C GLN A 314 -7.32 -22.17 17.48
N ASP A 315 -6.33 -21.28 17.44
CA ASP A 315 -5.46 -20.99 18.57
C ASP A 315 -6.26 -20.38 19.73
N VAL A 316 -7.13 -19.41 19.45
CA VAL A 316 -7.99 -18.81 20.48
C VAL A 316 -8.98 -19.81 21.09
N ASN A 317 -9.53 -20.74 20.26
CA ASN A 317 -10.41 -21.78 20.78
C ASN A 317 -9.66 -22.81 21.66
N ALA A 318 -8.40 -23.09 21.37
CA ALA A 318 -7.56 -23.94 22.20
C ALA A 318 -7.30 -23.26 23.56
N GLU A 319 -6.94 -21.97 23.56
CA GLU A 319 -6.69 -21.21 24.79
C GLU A 319 -7.93 -21.07 25.66
N ILE A 320 -9.11 -20.82 25.07
CA ILE A 320 -10.39 -20.81 25.81
C ILE A 320 -10.63 -22.12 26.53
N ARG A 321 -10.35 -23.27 25.90
CA ARG A 321 -10.54 -24.60 26.53
C ARG A 321 -9.60 -24.79 27.73
N VAL A 322 -8.37 -24.32 27.62
CA VAL A 322 -7.40 -24.38 28.74
C VAL A 322 -7.85 -23.48 29.89
N THR A 323 -8.20 -22.25 29.59
CA THR A 323 -8.58 -21.24 30.58
C THR A 323 -9.89 -21.56 31.31
N MET A 324 -10.87 -22.19 30.62
CA MET A 324 -12.16 -22.55 31.23
C MET A 324 -12.15 -23.88 31.99
N ASN A 325 -11.10 -24.70 31.83
CA ASN A 325 -10.96 -25.97 32.55
C ASN A 325 -10.07 -25.90 33.79
N ASN A 326 -9.44 -24.76 34.03
CA ASN A 326 -8.67 -24.42 35.25
C ASN A 326 -9.48 -23.52 36.16
#